data_769867a9caaca6f0dbc5cd2ab3dbca92
#
_entry.id   769867a9caaca6f0dbc5cd2ab3dbca92
#
_cell.length_a   1.000
_cell.length_b   1.000
_cell.length_c   1.000
_cell.angle_alpha   90.00
_cell.angle_beta   90.00
_cell.angle_gamma   90.00
#
_symmetry.space_group_name_H-M   'P 1'
#
loop_
_entity.id
_entity.type
_entity.pdbx_description
1 polymer ?
#
loop_
_entity_poly.entity_id
_entity_poly.type
_entity_poly.pdbx_seq_one_letter_code
_entity_poly.pdbx_strand_id
1 'polypeptide(L)'
;MKKIFLFILIISAASKVVCQKSDDIQLANEYYINGELEKAGDLYKSLSTDPKNISIIHNNYFNLLMDLKEYKTADKYLNRISKIFPQNVYYQIDQGILFKQMGETSQADKLFNNIIEKNKTNEYLIRLASQYFINNRFYEFALKALLVSRTQSKTADKHALELANVYRFMGEKSNMIEEYLIFARQRPSNLAYIKNIFQNLLKEEKDILDLQNILIEKIQKSPNEVMYAELLIWVNLQQKNFYGAFIQARSLDKRLNQEGQKVLEIGKIALQNKSYDDAIKMFQYVVDNSKQENYYLQARRYIVTAREEKVKNIYPIDEMALRQLTNDYQQLVNELGYNTNTLEAYRSKALLHAFYLDEKDTAVAILNEIISIPRVHNQLKSKCKLDLGDIYLLTGESWEATLLYSQVEKTNKDSPLGYTAKLKNAKLNYFKGEFELAKSHLDILKLATTREIANDALSLSLLIQNNTVFDTSDFVMKEYASIELMLFQNKKQEALTALASMLEKYPDHSLVDEIYWKMASINMELGKFDDALNYLDQILTRFDRDILGDDAMFLKGKITEENLKENSIAQEIYKEFLLKYPGSVFTAEARKRFRMLRGDQVF
;
A
#
# COMPACT_ATOMS: atom_id res chain seq x y z
N MET A 1 9.35 46.32 64.57
CA MET A 1 10.37 46.19 63.50
C MET A 1 11.36 45.04 63.74
N LYS A 2 11.91 44.77 64.91
CA LYS A 2 12.89 43.64 65.09
C LYS A 2 12.32 42.23 64.79
N LYS A 3 11.03 41.94 65.04
CA LYS A 3 10.42 40.62 64.74
C LYS A 3 10.15 40.41 63.21
N ILE A 4 9.90 41.45 62.45
CA ILE A 4 9.70 41.37 60.96
C ILE A 4 11.04 41.17 60.31
N PHE A 5 12.12 41.78 60.75
CA PHE A 5 13.46 41.58 60.22
C PHE A 5 13.99 40.15 60.42
N LEU A 6 13.66 39.54 61.60
CA LEU A 6 14.05 38.15 61.88
C LEU A 6 13.30 37.16 60.99
N PHE A 7 12.01 37.45 60.61
CA PHE A 7 11.20 36.60 59.78
C PHE A 7 11.65 36.68 58.30
N ILE A 8 12.04 37.87 57.81
CA ILE A 8 12.62 38.08 56.46
C ILE A 8 14.00 37.41 56.35
N LEU A 9 14.82 37.45 57.39
CA LEU A 9 16.13 36.80 57.41
C LEU A 9 16.03 35.26 57.39
N ILE A 10 15.02 34.69 58.08
CA ILE A 10 14.73 33.24 58.07
C ILE A 10 14.21 32.82 56.68
N ILE A 11 13.35 33.60 56.02
CA ILE A 11 12.84 33.30 54.69
C ILE A 11 13.96 33.43 53.65
N SER A 12 14.86 34.41 53.72
CA SER A 12 15.99 34.55 52.81
C SER A 12 17.05 33.47 53.01
N ALA A 13 17.25 32.98 54.24
CA ALA A 13 18.14 31.85 54.49
C ALA A 13 17.55 30.53 53.99
N ALA A 14 16.22 30.33 54.15
CA ALA A 14 15.53 29.15 53.62
C ALA A 14 15.51 29.11 52.08
N SER A 15 15.32 30.24 51.42
CA SER A 15 15.36 30.32 49.95
C SER A 15 16.77 30.09 49.36
N LYS A 16 17.83 30.57 50.04
CA LYS A 16 19.21 30.27 49.64
C LYS A 16 19.55 28.79 49.78
N VAL A 17 19.11 28.12 50.84
CA VAL A 17 19.36 26.69 51.05
C VAL A 17 18.65 25.81 50.02
N VAL A 18 17.45 26.19 49.59
CA VAL A 18 16.70 25.44 48.55
C VAL A 18 17.32 25.66 47.16
N CYS A 19 17.79 26.87 46.83
CA CYS A 19 18.47 27.16 45.58
C CYS A 19 19.82 26.42 45.48
N GLN A 20 20.63 26.46 46.55
CA GLN A 20 21.93 25.79 46.58
C GLN A 20 21.84 24.27 46.45
N LYS A 21 20.79 23.61 47.02
CA LYS A 21 20.58 22.16 46.85
C LYS A 21 20.16 21.75 45.45
N SER A 22 19.43 22.60 44.70
CA SER A 22 19.11 22.37 43.30
C SER A 22 20.38 22.41 42.45
N ASP A 23 21.27 23.35 42.73
CA ASP A 23 22.53 23.52 42.02
C ASP A 23 23.48 22.32 42.26
N ASP A 24 23.51 21.78 43.48
CA ASP A 24 24.34 20.60 43.84
C ASP A 24 23.87 19.32 43.11
N ILE A 25 22.56 19.12 42.91
CA ILE A 25 22.02 17.97 42.15
C ILE A 25 22.42 18.11 40.69
N GLN A 26 22.27 19.31 40.11
CA GLN A 26 22.65 19.56 38.75
C GLN A 26 24.15 19.37 38.55
N LEU A 27 24.98 19.88 39.47
CA LEU A 27 26.43 19.72 39.44
C LEU A 27 26.85 18.23 39.53
N ALA A 28 26.19 17.44 40.38
CA ALA A 28 26.44 16.01 40.49
C ALA A 28 26.11 15.28 39.18
N ASN A 29 24.99 15.64 38.53
CA ASN A 29 24.61 15.09 37.23
C ASN A 29 25.59 15.51 36.13
N GLU A 30 26.07 16.75 36.10
CA GLU A 30 27.07 17.23 35.17
C GLU A 30 28.40 16.46 35.30
N TYR A 31 28.90 16.28 36.55
CA TYR A 31 30.08 15.45 36.77
C TYR A 31 29.89 14.00 36.31
N TYR A 32 28.71 13.42 36.54
CA TYR A 32 28.41 12.06 36.08
C TYR A 32 28.42 11.95 34.57
N ILE A 33 27.78 12.89 33.87
CA ILE A 33 27.73 12.94 32.41
C ILE A 33 29.13 13.19 31.80
N ASN A 34 29.94 14.01 32.45
CA ASN A 34 31.30 14.32 31.99
C ASN A 34 32.32 13.22 32.35
N GLY A 35 31.90 12.15 32.98
CA GLY A 35 32.80 11.04 33.37
C GLY A 35 33.67 11.30 34.59
N GLU A 36 33.43 12.41 35.36
CA GLU A 36 34.12 12.74 36.61
C GLU A 36 33.51 11.95 37.78
N LEU A 37 33.57 10.60 37.71
CA LEU A 37 32.78 9.69 38.52
C LEU A 37 33.06 9.82 40.03
N GLU A 38 34.32 10.09 40.45
CA GLU A 38 34.68 10.28 41.87
C GLU A 38 34.01 11.53 42.43
N LYS A 39 34.06 12.66 41.75
CA LYS A 39 33.40 13.90 42.18
C LYS A 39 31.88 13.75 42.22
N ALA A 40 31.30 13.12 41.18
CA ALA A 40 29.88 12.81 41.18
C ALA A 40 29.48 11.93 42.36
N GLY A 41 30.28 10.90 42.67
CA GLY A 41 30.05 9.98 43.80
C GLY A 41 30.03 10.66 45.17
N ASP A 42 30.98 11.55 45.43
CA ASP A 42 31.02 12.30 46.68
C ASP A 42 29.78 13.22 46.84
N LEU A 43 29.38 13.93 45.78
CA LEU A 43 28.18 14.75 45.78
C LEU A 43 26.91 13.93 45.96
N TYR A 44 26.71 12.85 45.20
CA TYR A 44 25.56 11.99 45.34
C TYR A 44 25.48 11.35 46.73
N LYS A 45 26.61 10.94 47.30
CA LYS A 45 26.68 10.41 48.64
C LYS A 45 26.17 11.42 49.68
N SER A 46 26.64 12.68 49.59
CA SER A 46 26.18 13.79 50.43
C SER A 46 24.69 14.05 50.23
N LEU A 47 24.24 14.21 48.98
CA LEU A 47 22.84 14.48 48.62
C LEU A 47 21.91 13.36 49.03
N SER A 48 22.37 12.11 49.04
CA SER A 48 21.58 10.94 49.40
C SER A 48 21.20 10.91 50.88
N THR A 49 21.82 11.74 51.74
CA THR A 49 21.48 11.82 53.16
C THR A 49 20.10 12.43 53.40
N ASP A 50 19.62 13.29 52.49
CA ASP A 50 18.27 13.87 52.53
C ASP A 50 17.29 12.99 51.73
N PRO A 51 16.24 12.40 52.39
CA PRO A 51 15.26 11.57 51.71
C PRO A 51 14.55 12.25 50.53
N LYS A 52 14.44 13.58 50.50
CA LYS A 52 13.77 14.34 49.44
C LYS A 52 14.53 14.28 48.12
N ASN A 53 15.84 14.11 48.13
CA ASN A 53 16.68 14.06 46.95
C ASN A 53 16.72 12.66 46.33
N ILE A 54 16.40 11.61 47.10
CA ILE A 54 16.58 10.21 46.68
C ILE A 54 15.86 9.92 45.37
N SER A 55 14.61 10.37 45.20
CA SER A 55 13.85 10.11 43.96
C SER A 55 14.47 10.75 42.71
N ILE A 56 15.26 11.80 42.86
CA ILE A 56 15.89 12.53 41.76
C ILE A 56 17.24 11.92 41.40
N ILE A 57 18.05 11.59 42.44
CA ILE A 57 19.44 11.17 42.25
C ILE A 57 19.63 9.65 42.12
N HIS A 58 18.62 8.86 42.51
CA HIS A 58 18.76 7.42 42.70
C HIS A 58 19.32 6.69 41.46
N ASN A 59 18.73 6.90 40.31
CA ASN A 59 19.17 6.20 39.10
C ASN A 59 20.64 6.46 38.76
N ASN A 60 21.04 7.74 38.78
CA ASN A 60 22.40 8.12 38.44
C ASN A 60 23.38 7.65 39.51
N TYR A 61 23.03 7.82 40.80
CA TYR A 61 23.88 7.39 41.87
C TYR A 61 24.04 5.88 41.97
N PHE A 62 22.96 5.12 41.81
CA PHE A 62 23.02 3.67 41.78
C PHE A 62 23.85 3.16 40.59
N ASN A 63 23.61 3.67 39.37
CA ASN A 63 24.39 3.31 38.20
C ASN A 63 25.89 3.63 38.39
N LEU A 64 26.20 4.80 38.90
CA LEU A 64 27.58 5.18 39.23
C LEU A 64 28.25 4.17 40.17
N LEU A 65 27.57 3.78 41.27
CA LEU A 65 28.09 2.79 42.19
C LEU A 65 28.29 1.41 41.54
N MET A 66 27.41 1.05 40.61
CA MET A 66 27.54 -0.18 39.83
C MET A 66 28.73 -0.12 38.85
N ASP A 67 28.91 1.00 38.15
CA ASP A 67 30.00 1.22 37.21
C ASP A 67 31.37 1.21 37.89
N LEU A 68 31.45 1.81 39.09
CA LEU A 68 32.64 1.81 39.92
C LEU A 68 32.86 0.48 40.68
N LYS A 69 31.90 -0.48 40.58
CA LYS A 69 31.91 -1.75 41.34
C LYS A 69 31.93 -1.55 42.87
N GLU A 70 31.42 -0.42 43.36
CA GLU A 70 31.32 -0.13 44.80
C GLU A 70 30.12 -0.85 45.45
N TYR A 71 30.05 -2.17 45.31
CA TYR A 71 28.89 -2.97 45.72
C TYR A 71 28.56 -2.86 47.21
N LYS A 72 29.58 -2.72 48.08
CA LYS A 72 29.35 -2.53 49.54
C LYS A 72 28.69 -1.18 49.85
N THR A 73 29.04 -0.13 49.13
CA THR A 73 28.42 1.21 49.26
C THR A 73 27.01 1.17 48.72
N ALA A 74 26.79 0.55 47.57
CA ALA A 74 25.48 0.36 46.96
C ALA A 74 24.54 -0.44 47.88
N ASP A 75 25.00 -1.53 48.50
CA ASP A 75 24.19 -2.32 49.44
C ASP A 75 23.75 -1.50 50.64
N LYS A 76 24.68 -0.77 51.28
CA LYS A 76 24.33 0.13 52.40
C LYS A 76 23.33 1.21 52.02
N TYR A 77 23.51 1.78 50.82
CA TYR A 77 22.61 2.80 50.30
C TYR A 77 21.21 2.23 50.05
N LEU A 78 21.09 1.12 49.29
CA LEU A 78 19.83 0.47 48.98
C LEU A 78 19.10 -0.02 50.25
N ASN A 79 19.81 -0.63 51.20
CA ASN A 79 19.24 -1.06 52.49
C ASN A 79 18.67 0.11 53.30
N ARG A 80 19.30 1.28 53.24
CA ARG A 80 18.81 2.49 53.90
C ARG A 80 17.55 3.03 53.21
N ILE A 81 17.58 3.22 51.86
CA ILE A 81 16.45 3.80 51.16
C ILE A 81 15.24 2.87 51.11
N SER A 82 15.43 1.55 51.09
CA SER A 82 14.34 0.57 51.20
C SER A 82 13.63 0.61 52.55
N LYS A 83 14.32 0.99 53.63
CA LYS A 83 13.68 1.23 54.95
C LYS A 83 12.89 2.54 54.98
N ILE A 84 13.35 3.58 54.25
CA ILE A 84 12.67 4.87 54.18
C ILE A 84 11.44 4.77 53.23
N PHE A 85 11.56 4.02 52.15
CA PHE A 85 10.52 3.86 51.12
C PHE A 85 10.14 2.38 50.93
N PRO A 86 9.50 1.73 51.94
CA PRO A 86 9.28 0.27 51.94
C PRO A 86 8.28 -0.23 50.88
N GLN A 87 7.54 0.67 50.23
CA GLN A 87 6.60 0.33 49.14
C GLN A 87 7.18 0.60 47.75
N ASN A 88 8.38 1.16 47.64
CA ASN A 88 9.01 1.42 46.37
C ASN A 88 9.63 0.14 45.78
N VAL A 89 8.95 -0.45 44.82
CA VAL A 89 9.39 -1.70 44.19
C VAL A 89 10.69 -1.55 43.37
N TYR A 90 11.01 -0.37 42.87
CA TYR A 90 12.24 -0.11 42.13
C TYR A 90 13.47 -0.33 42.98
N TYR A 91 13.51 0.27 44.18
CA TYR A 91 14.67 0.13 45.09
C TYR A 91 14.86 -1.31 45.56
N GLN A 92 13.75 -2.06 45.71
CA GLN A 92 13.83 -3.48 46.06
C GLN A 92 14.36 -4.32 44.90
N ILE A 93 13.97 -3.99 43.65
CA ILE A 93 14.48 -4.68 42.45
C ILE A 93 15.96 -4.35 42.27
N ASP A 94 16.38 -3.09 42.47
CA ASP A 94 17.79 -2.70 42.38
C ASP A 94 18.67 -3.45 43.40
N GLN A 95 18.15 -3.75 44.60
CA GLN A 95 18.83 -4.63 45.55
C GLN A 95 19.07 -6.04 44.93
N GLY A 96 18.08 -6.59 44.22
CA GLY A 96 18.23 -7.86 43.50
C GLY A 96 19.20 -7.76 42.33
N ILE A 97 19.21 -6.64 41.62
CA ILE A 97 20.17 -6.35 40.55
C ILE A 97 21.59 -6.33 41.11
N LEU A 98 21.80 -5.67 42.25
CA LEU A 98 23.07 -5.64 42.94
C LEU A 98 23.54 -7.06 43.30
N PHE A 99 22.66 -7.90 43.88
CA PHE A 99 22.99 -9.30 44.17
C PHE A 99 23.37 -10.09 42.89
N LYS A 100 22.72 -9.89 41.76
CA LYS A 100 23.11 -10.50 40.47
C LYS A 100 24.53 -10.12 40.07
N GLN A 101 24.90 -8.84 40.21
CA GLN A 101 26.24 -8.35 39.91
C GLN A 101 27.33 -8.86 40.87
N MET A 102 26.96 -9.10 42.10
CA MET A 102 27.84 -9.72 43.10
C MET A 102 28.00 -11.25 42.91
N GLY A 103 27.25 -11.86 41.96
CA GLY A 103 27.24 -13.30 41.75
C GLY A 103 26.30 -14.07 42.71
N GLU A 104 25.55 -13.37 43.55
CA GLU A 104 24.62 -13.93 44.54
C GLU A 104 23.22 -14.19 43.92
N THR A 105 23.23 -14.91 42.79
CA THR A 105 22.03 -15.13 41.98
C THR A 105 20.86 -15.72 42.74
N SER A 106 21.10 -16.67 43.64
CA SER A 106 20.05 -17.30 44.46
C SER A 106 19.37 -16.31 45.40
N GLN A 107 20.12 -15.34 45.97
CA GLN A 107 19.55 -14.31 46.82
C GLN A 107 18.70 -13.32 46.01
N ALA A 108 19.19 -12.90 44.83
CA ALA A 108 18.45 -12.06 43.92
C ALA A 108 17.11 -12.69 43.52
N ASP A 109 17.14 -13.95 43.10
CA ASP A 109 15.94 -14.68 42.65
C ASP A 109 14.90 -14.83 43.81
N LYS A 110 15.38 -15.11 45.01
CA LYS A 110 14.51 -15.12 46.23
C LYS A 110 13.88 -13.76 46.48
N LEU A 111 14.65 -12.68 46.35
CA LEU A 111 14.16 -11.32 46.56
C LEU A 111 13.12 -10.94 45.48
N PHE A 112 13.40 -11.19 44.21
CA PHE A 112 12.46 -10.93 43.10
C PHE A 112 11.15 -11.70 43.27
N ASN A 113 11.23 -12.98 43.64
CA ASN A 113 10.04 -13.78 43.93
C ASN A 113 9.25 -13.24 45.14
N ASN A 114 9.92 -12.78 46.19
CA ASN A 114 9.26 -12.19 47.35
C ASN A 114 8.54 -10.87 46.99
N ILE A 115 9.17 -10.02 46.16
CA ILE A 115 8.54 -8.78 45.64
C ILE A 115 7.26 -9.11 44.89
N ILE A 116 7.27 -10.12 44.01
CA ILE A 116 6.12 -10.55 43.24
C ILE A 116 5.02 -11.06 44.16
N GLU A 117 5.32 -11.96 45.06
CA GLU A 117 4.33 -12.57 45.97
C GLU A 117 3.70 -11.54 46.93
N LYS A 118 4.50 -10.62 47.47
CA LYS A 118 4.03 -9.55 48.37
C LYS A 118 3.05 -8.60 47.67
N ASN A 119 3.28 -8.34 46.38
CA ASN A 119 2.50 -7.35 45.62
C ASN A 119 1.46 -7.96 44.68
N LYS A 120 1.27 -9.27 44.67
CA LYS A 120 0.42 -10.00 43.70
C LYS A 120 -1.03 -9.53 43.58
N THR A 121 -1.58 -8.92 44.64
CA THR A 121 -2.94 -8.36 44.66
C THR A 121 -2.98 -6.89 44.29
N ASN A 122 -1.83 -6.20 44.28
CA ASN A 122 -1.74 -4.79 43.90
C ASN A 122 -1.35 -4.65 42.45
N GLU A 123 -2.35 -4.43 41.61
CA GLU A 123 -2.17 -4.33 40.15
C GLU A 123 -1.17 -3.25 39.72
N TYR A 124 -1.23 -2.09 40.39
CA TYR A 124 -0.36 -0.97 40.07
C TYR A 124 1.11 -1.31 40.33
N LEU A 125 1.41 -1.88 41.52
CA LEU A 125 2.78 -2.24 41.89
C LEU A 125 3.32 -3.40 41.02
N ILE A 126 2.48 -4.37 40.66
CA ILE A 126 2.88 -5.47 39.76
C ILE A 126 3.21 -4.94 38.38
N ARG A 127 2.43 -4.02 37.80
CA ARG A 127 2.72 -3.41 36.51
C ARG A 127 4.03 -2.63 36.56
N LEU A 128 4.26 -1.84 37.62
CA LEU A 128 5.53 -1.13 37.81
C LEU A 128 6.70 -2.10 37.92
N ALA A 129 6.58 -3.15 38.72
CA ALA A 129 7.63 -4.16 38.88
C ALA A 129 7.91 -4.88 37.56
N SER A 130 6.86 -5.31 36.85
CA SER A 130 7.01 -5.96 35.56
C SER A 130 7.71 -5.07 34.54
N GLN A 131 7.32 -3.79 34.43
CA GLN A 131 7.98 -2.85 33.53
C GLN A 131 9.45 -2.64 33.89
N TYR A 132 9.76 -2.58 35.18
CA TYR A 132 11.14 -2.42 35.63
C TYR A 132 11.98 -3.67 35.39
N PHE A 133 11.42 -4.85 35.58
CA PHE A 133 12.05 -6.12 35.18
C PHE A 133 12.33 -6.17 33.66
N ILE A 134 11.38 -5.72 32.81
CA ILE A 134 11.56 -5.64 31.37
C ILE A 134 12.74 -4.71 31.03
N ASN A 135 12.78 -3.53 31.60
CA ASN A 135 13.83 -2.54 31.35
C ASN A 135 15.23 -3.07 31.70
N ASN A 136 15.29 -3.93 32.73
CA ASN A 136 16.53 -4.59 33.18
C ASN A 136 16.74 -5.99 32.56
N ARG A 137 15.94 -6.38 31.55
CA ARG A 137 16.02 -7.67 30.82
C ARG A 137 15.74 -8.92 31.68
N PHE A 138 15.05 -8.80 32.79
CA PHE A 138 14.59 -9.91 33.63
C PHE A 138 13.19 -10.38 33.18
N TYR A 139 13.06 -10.79 31.91
CA TYR A 139 11.77 -11.08 31.27
C TYR A 139 10.98 -12.19 31.98
N GLU A 140 11.66 -13.23 32.50
CA GLU A 140 11.02 -14.33 33.23
C GLU A 140 10.32 -13.84 34.50
N PHE A 141 10.94 -12.90 35.25
CA PHE A 141 10.32 -12.32 36.45
C PHE A 141 9.18 -11.35 36.08
N ALA A 142 9.32 -10.61 35.01
CA ALA A 142 8.24 -9.79 34.46
C ALA A 142 7.02 -10.65 34.09
N LEU A 143 7.25 -11.74 33.38
CA LEU A 143 6.22 -12.71 33.00
C LEU A 143 5.55 -13.30 34.25
N LYS A 144 6.35 -13.79 35.18
CA LYS A 144 5.85 -14.36 36.44
C LYS A 144 4.99 -13.38 37.24
N ALA A 145 5.42 -12.12 37.35
CA ALA A 145 4.68 -11.07 38.07
C ALA A 145 3.28 -10.88 37.49
N LEU A 146 3.17 -10.74 36.16
CA LEU A 146 1.90 -10.55 35.47
C LEU A 146 1.00 -11.78 35.55
N LEU A 147 1.55 -13.00 35.38
CA LEU A 147 0.80 -14.26 35.47
C LEU A 147 0.26 -14.50 36.89
N VAL A 148 1.06 -14.28 37.94
CA VAL A 148 0.61 -14.40 39.34
C VAL A 148 -0.53 -13.42 39.60
N SER A 149 -0.40 -12.17 39.18
CA SER A 149 -1.48 -11.18 39.31
C SER A 149 -2.75 -11.56 38.56
N ARG A 150 -2.63 -12.11 37.33
CA ARG A 150 -3.76 -12.63 36.54
C ARG A 150 -4.49 -13.75 37.28
N THR A 151 -3.74 -14.72 37.79
CA THR A 151 -4.31 -15.86 38.51
C THR A 151 -5.06 -15.40 39.79
N GLN A 152 -4.53 -14.44 40.52
CA GLN A 152 -5.18 -13.87 41.71
C GLN A 152 -6.47 -13.12 41.39
N SER A 153 -6.53 -12.44 40.25
CA SER A 153 -7.71 -11.67 39.84
C SER A 153 -8.85 -12.53 39.28
N LYS A 154 -8.59 -13.80 38.93
CA LYS A 154 -9.52 -14.72 38.25
C LYS A 154 -10.08 -14.18 36.91
N THR A 155 -9.44 -13.19 36.32
CA THR A 155 -9.78 -12.58 35.03
C THR A 155 -8.77 -13.02 33.99
N ALA A 156 -9.22 -13.82 33.01
CA ALA A 156 -8.34 -14.44 32.00
C ALA A 156 -7.65 -13.42 31.09
N ASP A 157 -8.22 -12.24 30.93
CA ASP A 157 -7.78 -11.18 30.03
C ASP A 157 -6.95 -10.06 30.72
N LYS A 158 -6.76 -10.17 32.03
CA LYS A 158 -5.96 -9.20 32.77
C LYS A 158 -4.50 -9.23 32.31
N HIS A 159 -3.92 -8.05 32.14
CA HIS A 159 -2.53 -7.86 31.68
C HIS A 159 -2.22 -8.45 30.29
N ALA A 160 -3.22 -8.67 29.44
CA ALA A 160 -3.00 -9.29 28.13
C ALA A 160 -2.00 -8.50 27.26
N LEU A 161 -2.13 -7.17 27.23
CA LEU A 161 -1.21 -6.33 26.46
C LEU A 161 0.22 -6.36 27.02
N GLU A 162 0.36 -6.27 28.34
CA GLU A 162 1.65 -6.34 29.01
C GLU A 162 2.32 -7.70 28.80
N LEU A 163 1.57 -8.80 28.92
CA LEU A 163 2.07 -10.16 28.66
C LEU A 163 2.50 -10.35 27.21
N ALA A 164 1.69 -9.85 26.26
CA ALA A 164 2.08 -9.88 24.86
C ALA A 164 3.43 -9.18 24.60
N ASN A 165 3.65 -8.04 25.25
CA ASN A 165 4.92 -7.33 25.17
C ASN A 165 6.08 -8.10 25.80
N VAL A 166 5.87 -8.76 26.95
CA VAL A 166 6.91 -9.60 27.56
C VAL A 166 7.28 -10.76 26.64
N TYR A 167 6.30 -11.50 26.12
CA TYR A 167 6.53 -12.60 25.17
C TYR A 167 7.24 -12.12 23.90
N ARG A 168 6.94 -10.90 23.43
CA ARG A 168 7.66 -10.28 22.32
C ARG A 168 9.15 -10.13 22.61
N PHE A 169 9.52 -9.64 23.81
CA PHE A 169 10.92 -9.50 24.23
C PHE A 169 11.61 -10.85 24.43
N MET A 170 10.87 -11.88 24.81
CA MET A 170 11.38 -13.26 24.94
C MET A 170 11.51 -13.99 23.60
N GLY A 171 10.92 -13.44 22.51
CA GLY A 171 10.89 -14.08 21.18
C GLY A 171 9.86 -15.20 21.06
N GLU A 172 8.95 -15.33 22.04
CA GLU A 172 7.90 -16.34 22.08
C GLU A 172 6.68 -15.92 21.25
N LYS A 173 6.79 -15.99 19.92
CA LYS A 173 5.82 -15.44 18.96
C LYS A 173 4.40 -16.01 19.16
N SER A 174 4.26 -17.31 19.36
CA SER A 174 2.92 -17.93 19.53
C SER A 174 2.21 -17.42 20.78
N ASN A 175 2.89 -17.36 21.93
CA ASN A 175 2.34 -16.81 23.18
C ASN A 175 2.02 -15.31 23.04
N MET A 176 2.88 -14.57 22.35
CA MET A 176 2.65 -13.16 22.02
C MET A 176 1.35 -12.97 21.21
N ILE A 177 1.14 -13.76 20.16
CA ILE A 177 -0.08 -13.73 19.33
C ILE A 177 -1.32 -14.02 20.20
N GLU A 178 -1.28 -15.08 21.00
CA GLU A 178 -2.39 -15.47 21.89
C GLU A 178 -2.80 -14.32 22.81
N GLU A 179 -1.85 -13.66 23.45
CA GLU A 179 -2.13 -12.55 24.35
C GLU A 179 -2.65 -11.31 23.64
N TYR A 180 -2.13 -11.00 22.43
CA TYR A 180 -2.69 -9.93 21.61
C TYR A 180 -4.13 -10.23 21.17
N LEU A 181 -4.47 -11.48 20.87
CA LEU A 181 -5.84 -11.89 20.56
C LEU A 181 -6.77 -11.74 21.77
N ILE A 182 -6.30 -12.08 22.97
CA ILE A 182 -7.03 -11.84 24.21
C ILE A 182 -7.29 -10.34 24.41
N PHE A 183 -6.28 -9.51 24.19
CA PHE A 183 -6.41 -8.05 24.29
C PHE A 183 -7.37 -7.48 23.23
N ALA A 184 -7.29 -7.97 21.98
CA ALA A 184 -8.19 -7.53 20.92
C ALA A 184 -9.66 -7.79 21.24
N ARG A 185 -9.96 -8.91 21.92
CA ARG A 185 -11.34 -9.29 22.30
C ARG A 185 -11.97 -8.36 23.33
N GLN A 186 -11.16 -7.66 24.14
CA GLN A 186 -11.69 -6.78 25.19
C GLN A 186 -12.52 -5.61 24.65
N ARG A 187 -12.14 -5.05 23.47
CA ARG A 187 -12.83 -3.94 22.83
C ARG A 187 -12.64 -3.97 21.32
N PRO A 188 -13.68 -3.72 20.52
CA PRO A 188 -13.56 -3.69 19.05
C PRO A 188 -12.49 -2.71 18.52
N SER A 189 -12.27 -1.58 19.21
CA SER A 189 -11.23 -0.60 18.85
C SER A 189 -9.81 -1.17 18.90
N ASN A 190 -9.56 -2.18 19.73
CA ASN A 190 -8.25 -2.80 19.87
C ASN A 190 -7.86 -3.58 18.61
N LEU A 191 -8.83 -4.02 17.80
CA LEU A 191 -8.58 -4.81 16.60
C LEU A 191 -7.70 -4.07 15.57
N ALA A 192 -7.96 -2.79 15.34
CA ALA A 192 -7.15 -1.98 14.43
C ALA A 192 -5.70 -1.84 14.93
N TYR A 193 -5.51 -1.64 16.23
CA TYR A 193 -4.21 -1.58 16.86
C TYR A 193 -3.44 -2.90 16.68
N ILE A 194 -4.08 -4.04 16.92
CA ILE A 194 -3.45 -5.36 16.79
C ILE A 194 -3.09 -5.69 15.33
N LYS A 195 -3.94 -5.32 14.35
CA LYS A 195 -3.60 -5.45 12.93
C LYS A 195 -2.30 -4.72 12.60
N ASN A 196 -2.13 -3.49 13.08
CA ASN A 196 -0.89 -2.73 12.88
C ASN A 196 0.32 -3.39 13.54
N ILE A 197 0.15 -3.95 14.75
CA ILE A 197 1.22 -4.68 15.43
C ILE A 197 1.62 -5.92 14.63
N PHE A 198 0.67 -6.75 14.24
CA PHE A 198 0.93 -7.97 13.46
C PHE A 198 1.61 -7.65 12.13
N GLN A 199 1.18 -6.60 11.43
CA GLN A 199 1.80 -6.14 10.19
C GLN A 199 3.27 -5.76 10.37
N ASN A 200 3.64 -5.21 11.52
CA ASN A 200 5.02 -4.79 11.80
C ASN A 200 5.90 -5.92 12.35
N LEU A 201 5.34 -6.87 13.08
CA LEU A 201 6.09 -7.91 13.79
C LEU A 201 6.15 -9.25 13.04
N LEU A 202 5.06 -9.63 12.33
CA LEU A 202 4.97 -10.92 11.65
C LEU A 202 5.37 -10.74 10.19
N LYS A 203 6.67 -10.80 9.92
CA LYS A 203 7.24 -10.57 8.57
C LYS A 203 7.64 -11.85 7.85
N GLU A 204 7.85 -12.93 8.59
CA GLU A 204 8.20 -14.22 8.03
C GLU A 204 6.93 -15.01 7.65
N GLU A 205 6.98 -15.75 6.56
CA GLU A 205 5.87 -16.58 6.10
C GLU A 205 5.39 -17.54 7.19
N LYS A 206 6.33 -18.12 7.94
CA LYS A 206 6.04 -19.00 9.07
C LYS A 206 5.19 -18.30 10.14
N ASP A 207 5.50 -17.06 10.48
CA ASP A 207 4.76 -16.30 11.50
C ASP A 207 3.31 -16.08 11.09
N ILE A 208 3.09 -15.83 9.79
CA ILE A 208 1.77 -15.60 9.24
C ILE A 208 0.96 -16.90 9.19
N LEU A 209 1.61 -18.02 8.84
CA LEU A 209 1.01 -19.35 8.90
C LEU A 209 0.63 -19.73 10.34
N ASP A 210 1.49 -19.45 11.31
CA ASP A 210 1.21 -19.68 12.73
C ASP A 210 -0.01 -18.85 13.18
N LEU A 211 -0.07 -17.56 12.81
CA LEU A 211 -1.25 -16.72 13.07
C LEU A 211 -2.51 -17.28 12.43
N GLN A 212 -2.45 -17.72 11.16
CA GLN A 212 -3.60 -18.33 10.48
C GLN A 212 -4.07 -19.60 11.21
N ASN A 213 -3.16 -20.48 11.60
CA ASN A 213 -3.49 -21.71 12.32
C ASN A 213 -4.14 -21.43 13.68
N ILE A 214 -3.59 -20.48 14.45
CA ILE A 214 -4.17 -20.03 15.71
C ILE A 214 -5.59 -19.48 15.49
N LEU A 215 -5.78 -18.63 14.47
CA LEU A 215 -7.09 -18.05 14.18
C LEU A 215 -8.11 -19.12 13.76
N ILE A 216 -7.72 -20.09 12.94
CA ILE A 216 -8.58 -21.23 12.53
C ILE A 216 -9.00 -22.02 13.76
N GLU A 217 -8.07 -22.35 14.65
CA GLU A 217 -8.38 -23.06 15.90
C GLU A 217 -9.34 -22.26 16.78
N LYS A 218 -9.12 -20.94 16.93
CA LYS A 218 -10.02 -20.06 17.71
C LYS A 218 -11.40 -19.96 17.10
N ILE A 219 -11.52 -19.89 15.77
CA ILE A 219 -12.82 -19.89 15.07
C ILE A 219 -13.58 -21.20 15.32
N GLN A 220 -12.88 -22.34 15.30
CA GLN A 220 -13.49 -23.65 15.57
C GLN A 220 -13.98 -23.76 17.02
N LYS A 221 -13.18 -23.29 17.99
CA LYS A 221 -13.51 -23.31 19.42
C LYS A 221 -14.58 -22.28 19.82
N SER A 222 -14.62 -21.16 19.14
CA SER A 222 -15.49 -20.04 19.46
C SER A 222 -16.13 -19.46 18.19
N PRO A 223 -17.04 -20.20 17.52
CA PRO A 223 -17.59 -19.78 16.23
C PRO A 223 -18.36 -18.45 16.28
N ASN A 224 -18.90 -18.10 17.43
CA ASN A 224 -19.65 -16.85 17.61
C ASN A 224 -18.76 -15.60 17.75
N GLU A 225 -17.46 -15.78 17.91
CA GLU A 225 -16.51 -14.66 18.03
C GLU A 225 -16.09 -14.16 16.63
N VAL A 226 -16.78 -13.13 16.17
CA VAL A 226 -16.63 -12.56 14.82
C VAL A 226 -15.20 -12.05 14.56
N MET A 227 -14.56 -11.54 15.59
CA MET A 227 -13.23 -10.93 15.52
C MET A 227 -12.18 -11.86 14.89
N TYR A 228 -12.19 -13.14 15.23
CA TYR A 228 -11.21 -14.09 14.69
C TYR A 228 -11.38 -14.29 13.18
N ALA A 229 -12.63 -14.38 12.70
CA ALA A 229 -12.92 -14.47 11.27
C ALA A 229 -12.52 -13.18 10.54
N GLU A 230 -12.76 -12.01 11.11
CA GLU A 230 -12.33 -10.72 10.53
C GLU A 230 -10.80 -10.57 10.47
N LEU A 231 -10.08 -11.08 11.49
CA LEU A 231 -8.62 -11.13 11.43
C LEU A 231 -8.13 -12.10 10.36
N LEU A 232 -8.75 -13.28 10.23
CA LEU A 232 -8.36 -14.26 9.22
C LEU A 232 -8.63 -13.74 7.79
N ILE A 233 -9.74 -13.03 7.59
CA ILE A 233 -10.01 -12.31 6.32
C ILE A 233 -8.90 -11.30 6.06
N TRP A 234 -8.55 -10.48 7.05
CA TRP A 234 -7.49 -9.48 6.92
C TRP A 234 -6.13 -10.12 6.58
N VAL A 235 -5.75 -11.20 7.27
CA VAL A 235 -4.49 -11.93 6.98
C VAL A 235 -4.47 -12.45 5.55
N ASN A 236 -5.56 -13.08 5.09
CA ASN A 236 -5.66 -13.56 3.71
C ASN A 236 -5.55 -12.42 2.68
N LEU A 237 -6.14 -11.26 2.96
CA LEU A 237 -6.02 -10.08 2.08
C LEU A 237 -4.59 -9.55 2.02
N GLN A 238 -3.86 -9.53 3.15
CA GLN A 238 -2.45 -9.15 3.17
C GLN A 238 -1.58 -10.07 2.31
N GLN A 239 -1.89 -11.35 2.29
CA GLN A 239 -1.21 -12.35 1.45
C GLN A 239 -1.72 -12.40 0.00
N LYS A 240 -2.67 -11.53 -0.38
CA LYS A 240 -3.39 -11.58 -1.66
C LYS A 240 -4.08 -12.92 -1.93
N ASN A 241 -4.36 -13.69 -0.88
CA ASN A 241 -5.19 -14.89 -0.96
C ASN A 241 -6.67 -14.50 -0.94
N PHE A 242 -7.15 -13.96 -2.08
CA PHE A 242 -8.52 -13.46 -2.20
C PHE A 242 -9.55 -14.57 -2.05
N TYR A 243 -9.25 -15.76 -2.55
CA TYR A 243 -10.14 -16.92 -2.38
C TYR A 243 -10.27 -17.32 -0.92
N GLY A 244 -9.18 -17.37 -0.16
CA GLY A 244 -9.20 -17.63 1.29
C GLY A 244 -10.01 -16.58 2.05
N ALA A 245 -9.85 -15.30 1.72
CA ALA A 245 -10.64 -14.22 2.28
C ALA A 245 -12.13 -14.37 1.96
N PHE A 246 -12.47 -14.77 0.72
CA PHE A 246 -13.85 -15.03 0.29
C PHE A 246 -14.52 -16.14 1.10
N ILE A 247 -13.86 -17.28 1.28
CA ILE A 247 -14.41 -18.40 2.05
C ILE A 247 -14.79 -17.96 3.46
N GLN A 248 -13.93 -17.22 4.14
CA GLN A 248 -14.20 -16.73 5.49
C GLN A 248 -15.32 -15.68 5.51
N ALA A 249 -15.29 -14.72 4.58
CA ALA A 249 -16.32 -13.69 4.47
C ALA A 249 -17.70 -14.31 4.17
N ARG A 250 -17.77 -15.28 3.26
CA ARG A 250 -18.99 -16.01 2.94
C ARG A 250 -19.55 -16.77 4.16
N SER A 251 -18.66 -17.40 4.94
CA SER A 251 -19.07 -18.10 6.17
C SER A 251 -19.63 -17.12 7.20
N LEU A 252 -18.98 -15.97 7.35
CA LEU A 252 -19.41 -14.90 8.26
C LEU A 252 -20.75 -14.29 7.81
N ASP A 253 -20.88 -14.00 6.51
CA ASP A 253 -22.09 -13.46 5.90
C ASP A 253 -23.33 -14.33 6.14
N LYS A 254 -23.21 -15.64 5.87
CA LYS A 254 -24.28 -16.60 6.11
C LYS A 254 -24.69 -16.68 7.59
N ARG A 255 -23.72 -16.58 8.50
CA ARG A 255 -23.97 -16.66 9.94
C ARG A 255 -24.63 -15.40 10.49
N LEU A 256 -24.22 -14.22 9.99
CA LEU A 256 -24.71 -12.92 10.46
C LEU A 256 -25.85 -12.35 9.61
N ASN A 257 -26.20 -13.01 8.52
CA ASN A 257 -27.20 -12.56 7.53
C ASN A 257 -26.91 -11.13 7.01
N GLN A 258 -25.64 -10.88 6.59
CA GLN A 258 -25.18 -9.57 6.12
C GLN A 258 -25.45 -9.31 4.63
N GLU A 259 -26.17 -10.20 3.97
CA GLU A 259 -26.65 -10.05 2.58
C GLU A 259 -25.54 -9.75 1.56
N GLY A 260 -24.33 -10.25 1.81
CA GLY A 260 -23.21 -10.14 0.90
C GLY A 260 -22.39 -8.86 1.01
N GLN A 261 -22.70 -7.94 1.92
CA GLN A 261 -21.97 -6.65 2.04
C GLN A 261 -20.46 -6.86 2.14
N LYS A 262 -20.01 -7.68 3.08
CA LYS A 262 -18.58 -7.95 3.30
C LYS A 262 -17.90 -8.60 2.10
N VAL A 263 -18.61 -9.53 1.45
CA VAL A 263 -18.14 -10.20 0.24
C VAL A 263 -18.00 -9.21 -0.92
N LEU A 264 -18.94 -8.28 -1.08
CA LEU A 264 -18.87 -7.22 -2.07
C LEU A 264 -17.64 -6.32 -1.88
N GLU A 265 -17.34 -5.93 -0.63
CA GLU A 265 -16.14 -5.14 -0.31
C GLU A 265 -14.84 -5.87 -0.70
N ILE A 266 -14.74 -7.15 -0.34
CA ILE A 266 -13.55 -7.96 -0.66
C ILE A 266 -13.44 -8.18 -2.17
N GLY A 267 -14.55 -8.38 -2.87
CA GLY A 267 -14.59 -8.47 -4.33
C GLY A 267 -14.02 -7.22 -5.03
N LYS A 268 -14.33 -6.03 -4.50
CA LYS A 268 -13.74 -4.77 -5.00
C LYS A 268 -12.22 -4.74 -4.80
N ILE A 269 -11.73 -5.20 -3.66
CA ILE A 269 -10.29 -5.29 -3.38
C ILE A 269 -9.62 -6.29 -4.34
N ALA A 270 -10.23 -7.46 -4.56
CA ALA A 270 -9.72 -8.45 -5.51
C ALA A 270 -9.65 -7.89 -6.93
N LEU A 271 -10.69 -7.16 -7.38
CA LEU A 271 -10.72 -6.50 -8.69
C LEU A 271 -9.60 -5.47 -8.84
N GLN A 272 -9.40 -4.60 -7.83
CA GLN A 272 -8.31 -3.61 -7.82
C GLN A 272 -6.92 -4.27 -7.89
N ASN A 273 -6.78 -5.47 -7.34
CA ASN A 273 -5.55 -6.26 -7.42
C ASN A 273 -5.48 -7.18 -8.65
N LYS A 274 -6.36 -6.99 -9.64
CA LYS A 274 -6.42 -7.76 -10.90
C LYS A 274 -6.68 -9.27 -10.72
N SER A 275 -7.21 -9.68 -9.57
CA SER A 275 -7.68 -11.05 -9.33
C SER A 275 -9.12 -11.18 -9.83
N TYR A 276 -9.26 -11.14 -11.17
CA TYR A 276 -10.57 -11.02 -11.83
C TYR A 276 -11.49 -12.20 -11.54
N ASP A 277 -10.97 -13.43 -11.60
CA ASP A 277 -11.76 -14.64 -11.39
C ASP A 277 -12.30 -14.76 -9.97
N ASP A 278 -11.50 -14.40 -8.97
CA ASP A 278 -11.95 -14.38 -7.58
C ASP A 278 -12.97 -13.26 -7.36
N ALA A 279 -12.73 -12.08 -7.94
CA ALA A 279 -13.68 -10.97 -7.87
C ALA A 279 -15.05 -11.35 -8.47
N ILE A 280 -15.06 -11.98 -9.66
CA ILE A 280 -16.28 -12.45 -10.32
C ILE A 280 -17.03 -13.46 -9.42
N LYS A 281 -16.34 -14.44 -8.81
CA LYS A 281 -16.95 -15.41 -7.89
C LYS A 281 -17.59 -14.73 -6.68
N MET A 282 -16.93 -13.72 -6.13
CA MET A 282 -17.44 -12.94 -4.99
C MET A 282 -18.69 -12.14 -5.35
N PHE A 283 -18.64 -11.42 -6.46
CA PHE A 283 -19.80 -10.65 -6.93
C PHE A 283 -20.97 -11.57 -7.31
N GLN A 284 -20.69 -12.75 -7.92
CA GLN A 284 -21.72 -13.72 -8.21
C GLN A 284 -22.40 -14.24 -6.93
N TYR A 285 -21.62 -14.51 -5.88
CA TYR A 285 -22.20 -14.86 -4.58
C TYR A 285 -23.16 -13.79 -4.06
N VAL A 286 -22.82 -12.52 -4.21
CA VAL A 286 -23.68 -11.40 -3.78
C VAL A 286 -24.97 -11.37 -4.62
N VAL A 287 -24.86 -11.54 -5.93
CA VAL A 287 -26.03 -11.62 -6.84
C VAL A 287 -27.00 -12.75 -6.41
N ASP A 288 -26.45 -13.91 -6.06
CA ASP A 288 -27.23 -15.11 -5.73
C ASP A 288 -27.87 -15.05 -4.33
N ASN A 289 -27.31 -14.27 -3.40
CA ASN A 289 -27.68 -14.32 -1.98
C ASN A 289 -28.19 -13.00 -1.40
N SER A 290 -27.98 -11.85 -2.06
CA SER A 290 -28.48 -10.57 -1.55
C SER A 290 -29.94 -10.36 -1.89
N LYS A 291 -30.73 -9.98 -0.88
CA LYS A 291 -32.12 -9.51 -1.04
C LYS A 291 -32.19 -7.99 -1.22
N GLN A 292 -31.11 -7.27 -0.91
CA GLN A 292 -31.04 -5.82 -1.07
C GLN A 292 -30.73 -5.48 -2.52
N GLU A 293 -31.66 -4.75 -3.16
CA GLU A 293 -31.52 -4.30 -4.54
C GLU A 293 -30.20 -3.56 -4.77
N ASN A 294 -29.76 -2.72 -3.84
CA ASN A 294 -28.54 -1.96 -3.97
C ASN A 294 -27.27 -2.83 -4.07
N TYR A 295 -27.14 -3.89 -3.26
CA TYR A 295 -25.99 -4.79 -3.34
C TYR A 295 -26.05 -5.66 -4.59
N TYR A 296 -27.23 -6.14 -4.96
CA TYR A 296 -27.47 -6.87 -6.19
C TYR A 296 -27.03 -6.05 -7.42
N LEU A 297 -27.52 -4.82 -7.55
CA LEU A 297 -27.18 -3.93 -8.67
C LEU A 297 -25.68 -3.63 -8.76
N GLN A 298 -25.05 -3.37 -7.60
CA GLN A 298 -23.62 -3.13 -7.56
C GLN A 298 -22.83 -4.38 -7.99
N ALA A 299 -23.18 -5.55 -7.48
CA ALA A 299 -22.50 -6.80 -7.80
C ALA A 299 -22.63 -7.15 -9.30
N ARG A 300 -23.82 -6.98 -9.89
CA ARG A 300 -24.03 -7.16 -11.35
C ARG A 300 -23.10 -6.27 -12.18
N ARG A 301 -23.01 -5.02 -11.82
CA ARG A 301 -22.12 -4.07 -12.49
C ARG A 301 -20.65 -4.48 -12.36
N TYR A 302 -20.21 -4.85 -11.15
CA TYR A 302 -18.83 -5.26 -10.90
C TYR A 302 -18.45 -6.58 -11.58
N ILE A 303 -19.40 -7.52 -11.79
CA ILE A 303 -19.15 -8.72 -12.61
C ILE A 303 -18.77 -8.31 -14.02
N VAL A 304 -19.54 -7.42 -14.64
CA VAL A 304 -19.30 -6.95 -16.00
C VAL A 304 -17.97 -6.21 -16.08
N THR A 305 -17.72 -5.29 -15.13
CA THR A 305 -16.43 -4.58 -15.04
C THR A 305 -15.24 -5.54 -14.89
N ALA A 306 -15.35 -6.56 -14.02
CA ALA A 306 -14.26 -7.52 -13.81
C ALA A 306 -13.99 -8.36 -15.06
N ARG A 307 -15.03 -8.76 -15.80
CA ARG A 307 -14.90 -9.47 -17.08
C ARG A 307 -14.29 -8.57 -18.16
N GLU A 308 -14.71 -7.32 -18.23
CA GLU A 308 -14.15 -6.32 -19.15
C GLU A 308 -12.66 -6.13 -18.91
N GLU A 309 -12.27 -5.87 -17.66
CA GLU A 309 -10.86 -5.71 -17.28
C GLU A 309 -10.05 -6.98 -17.56
N LYS A 310 -10.61 -8.16 -17.29
CA LYS A 310 -9.96 -9.43 -17.59
C LYS A 310 -9.66 -9.56 -19.08
N VAL A 311 -10.65 -9.33 -19.94
CA VAL A 311 -10.52 -9.49 -21.40
C VAL A 311 -9.55 -8.47 -21.98
N LYS A 312 -9.57 -7.21 -21.52
CA LYS A 312 -8.70 -6.15 -22.01
C LYS A 312 -7.23 -6.28 -21.61
N ASN A 313 -6.95 -6.99 -20.52
CA ASN A 313 -5.60 -7.08 -19.95
C ASN A 313 -4.90 -8.43 -20.17
N ILE A 314 -5.53 -9.38 -20.85
CA ILE A 314 -4.96 -10.70 -21.15
C ILE A 314 -4.79 -10.83 -22.67
N TYR A 315 -3.57 -11.08 -23.11
CA TYR A 315 -3.24 -11.23 -24.54
C TYR A 315 -2.80 -12.68 -24.82
N PRO A 316 -3.15 -13.24 -26.01
CA PRO A 316 -4.04 -12.65 -27.01
C PRO A 316 -5.49 -12.56 -26.51
N ILE A 317 -6.25 -11.58 -27.04
CA ILE A 317 -7.65 -11.37 -26.63
C ILE A 317 -8.52 -12.54 -27.14
N ASP A 318 -9.30 -13.11 -26.22
CA ASP A 318 -10.23 -14.19 -26.52
C ASP A 318 -11.56 -13.64 -27.08
N GLU A 319 -11.85 -13.92 -28.34
CA GLU A 319 -13.09 -13.48 -29.01
C GLU A 319 -14.35 -14.06 -28.34
N MET A 320 -14.28 -15.30 -27.83
CA MET A 320 -15.41 -15.92 -27.16
C MET A 320 -15.74 -15.19 -25.84
N ALA A 321 -14.71 -14.80 -25.10
CA ALA A 321 -14.88 -13.98 -23.90
C ALA A 321 -15.44 -12.58 -24.20
N LEU A 322 -15.04 -11.96 -25.32
CA LEU A 322 -15.62 -10.69 -25.79
C LEU A 322 -17.12 -10.82 -26.10
N ARG A 323 -17.52 -11.86 -26.83
CA ARG A 323 -18.94 -12.10 -27.15
C ARG A 323 -19.75 -12.37 -25.88
N GLN A 324 -19.20 -13.13 -24.94
CA GLN A 324 -19.85 -13.31 -23.63
C GLN A 324 -20.03 -11.97 -22.90
N LEU A 325 -19.03 -11.10 -22.94
CA LEU A 325 -19.09 -9.79 -22.30
C LEU A 325 -20.14 -8.88 -22.96
N THR A 326 -20.28 -8.90 -24.30
CA THR A 326 -21.34 -8.14 -24.98
C THR A 326 -22.74 -8.62 -24.58
N ASN A 327 -22.91 -9.93 -24.35
CA ASN A 327 -24.16 -10.51 -23.82
C ASN A 327 -24.40 -10.08 -22.37
N ASP A 328 -23.37 -10.05 -21.52
CA ASP A 328 -23.48 -9.59 -20.15
C ASP A 328 -23.96 -8.13 -20.06
N TYR A 329 -23.42 -7.26 -20.92
CA TYR A 329 -23.90 -5.88 -21.05
C TYR A 329 -25.36 -5.80 -21.47
N GLN A 330 -25.76 -6.62 -22.44
CA GLN A 330 -27.15 -6.63 -22.91
C GLN A 330 -28.09 -7.11 -21.79
N GLN A 331 -27.70 -8.15 -21.08
CA GLN A 331 -28.48 -8.64 -19.94
C GLN A 331 -28.64 -7.58 -18.85
N LEU A 332 -27.55 -6.84 -18.56
CA LEU A 332 -27.59 -5.76 -17.57
C LEU A 332 -28.61 -4.66 -17.95
N VAL A 333 -28.66 -4.29 -19.24
CA VAL A 333 -29.63 -3.33 -19.76
C VAL A 333 -31.05 -3.88 -19.71
N ASN A 334 -31.26 -5.15 -20.06
CA ASN A 334 -32.59 -5.78 -20.04
C ASN A 334 -33.15 -5.93 -18.61
N GLU A 335 -32.28 -6.23 -17.62
CA GLU A 335 -32.67 -6.41 -16.22
C GLU A 335 -32.98 -5.08 -15.54
N LEU A 336 -32.21 -4.04 -15.81
CA LEU A 336 -32.24 -2.77 -15.06
C LEU A 336 -32.89 -1.62 -15.83
N GLY A 337 -33.25 -1.82 -17.08
CA GLY A 337 -33.77 -0.79 -17.94
C GLY A 337 -32.75 0.31 -18.28
N TYR A 338 -33.19 1.34 -18.97
CA TYR A 338 -32.36 2.49 -19.31
C TYR A 338 -32.27 3.47 -18.14
N ASN A 339 -31.09 3.56 -17.55
CA ASN A 339 -30.70 4.55 -16.56
C ASN A 339 -29.26 5.00 -16.81
N THR A 340 -28.77 6.00 -16.10
CA THR A 340 -27.44 6.58 -16.34
C THR A 340 -26.32 5.51 -16.33
N ASN A 341 -26.39 4.55 -15.41
CA ASN A 341 -25.36 3.53 -15.25
C ASN A 341 -25.42 2.45 -16.34
N THR A 342 -26.65 1.99 -16.70
CA THR A 342 -26.83 0.98 -17.73
C THR A 342 -26.57 1.53 -19.13
N LEU A 343 -26.81 2.81 -19.37
CA LEU A 343 -26.47 3.47 -20.63
C LEU A 343 -24.97 3.65 -20.82
N GLU A 344 -24.19 3.90 -19.75
CA GLU A 344 -22.71 3.85 -19.84
C GLU A 344 -22.23 2.42 -20.16
N ALA A 345 -22.82 1.40 -19.55
CA ALA A 345 -22.52 0.00 -19.86
C ALA A 345 -22.89 -0.34 -21.33
N TYR A 346 -24.03 0.15 -21.81
CA TYR A 346 -24.47 -0.04 -23.19
C TYR A 346 -23.54 0.67 -24.20
N ARG A 347 -23.02 1.85 -23.83
CA ARG A 347 -21.94 2.51 -24.58
C ARG A 347 -20.66 1.66 -24.62
N SER A 348 -20.24 1.07 -23.48
CA SER A 348 -19.08 0.15 -23.45
C SER A 348 -19.28 -1.05 -24.37
N LYS A 349 -20.51 -1.61 -24.43
CA LYS A 349 -20.86 -2.66 -25.39
C LYS A 349 -20.60 -2.22 -26.83
N ALA A 350 -21.03 -1.00 -27.21
CA ALA A 350 -20.79 -0.47 -28.55
C ALA A 350 -19.28 -0.41 -28.88
N LEU A 351 -18.45 0.04 -27.93
CA LEU A 351 -17.00 0.08 -28.13
C LEU A 351 -16.38 -1.31 -28.33
N LEU A 352 -16.88 -2.35 -27.62
CA LEU A 352 -16.43 -3.73 -27.87
C LEU A 352 -16.78 -4.19 -29.29
N HIS A 353 -17.99 -3.91 -29.77
CA HIS A 353 -18.38 -4.23 -31.15
C HIS A 353 -17.49 -3.53 -32.16
N ALA A 354 -17.19 -2.22 -31.98
CA ALA A 354 -16.41 -1.44 -32.94
C ALA A 354 -14.94 -1.83 -32.99
N PHE A 355 -14.29 -1.90 -31.83
CA PHE A 355 -12.82 -1.96 -31.72
C PHE A 355 -12.25 -3.38 -31.62
N TYR A 356 -13.06 -4.35 -31.17
CA TYR A 356 -12.58 -5.71 -30.91
C TYR A 356 -13.27 -6.78 -31.76
N LEU A 357 -14.56 -6.59 -32.13
CA LEU A 357 -15.32 -7.57 -32.89
C LEU A 357 -15.49 -7.17 -34.36
N ASP A 358 -14.99 -6.02 -34.76
CA ASP A 358 -15.11 -5.45 -36.13
C ASP A 358 -16.58 -5.25 -36.59
N GLU A 359 -17.51 -5.13 -35.67
CA GLU A 359 -18.96 -4.99 -35.92
C GLU A 359 -19.37 -3.51 -35.82
N LYS A 360 -18.83 -2.66 -36.70
CA LYS A 360 -18.94 -1.19 -36.64
C LYS A 360 -20.37 -0.69 -36.76
N ASP A 361 -21.17 -1.30 -37.65
CA ASP A 361 -22.57 -0.91 -37.87
C ASP A 361 -23.43 -1.13 -36.62
N THR A 362 -23.19 -2.25 -35.92
CA THR A 362 -23.86 -2.53 -34.63
C THR A 362 -23.49 -1.47 -33.58
N ALA A 363 -22.22 -1.09 -33.52
CA ALA A 363 -21.75 -0.06 -32.57
C ALA A 363 -22.38 1.31 -32.85
N VAL A 364 -22.43 1.71 -34.15
CA VAL A 364 -23.07 2.96 -34.57
C VAL A 364 -24.56 2.97 -34.20
N ALA A 365 -25.27 1.85 -34.44
CA ALA A 365 -26.68 1.72 -34.10
C ALA A 365 -26.91 1.91 -32.57
N ILE A 366 -26.12 1.24 -31.72
CA ILE A 366 -26.21 1.36 -30.26
C ILE A 366 -25.95 2.80 -29.80
N LEU A 367 -24.89 3.45 -30.31
CA LEU A 367 -24.56 4.82 -29.87
C LEU A 367 -25.63 5.83 -30.30
N ASN A 368 -26.18 5.69 -31.52
CA ASN A 368 -27.29 6.52 -32.00
C ASN A 368 -28.56 6.29 -31.18
N GLU A 369 -28.86 5.06 -30.80
CA GLU A 369 -29.97 4.74 -29.91
C GLU A 369 -29.81 5.50 -28.58
N ILE A 370 -28.63 5.42 -27.93
CA ILE A 370 -28.37 6.14 -26.67
C ILE A 370 -28.58 7.67 -26.84
N ILE A 371 -28.07 8.25 -27.93
CA ILE A 371 -28.20 9.70 -28.20
C ILE A 371 -29.66 10.10 -28.38
N SER A 372 -30.49 9.23 -28.97
CA SER A 372 -31.90 9.49 -29.25
C SER A 372 -32.81 9.40 -28.02
N ILE A 373 -32.38 8.71 -26.95
CA ILE A 373 -33.18 8.54 -25.74
C ILE A 373 -33.48 9.91 -25.11
N PRO A 374 -34.77 10.27 -24.87
CA PRO A 374 -35.12 11.49 -24.19
C PRO A 374 -34.54 11.55 -22.77
N ARG A 375 -34.12 12.74 -22.34
CA ARG A 375 -33.60 12.99 -20.97
C ARG A 375 -32.25 12.33 -20.62
N VAL A 376 -31.52 11.76 -21.59
CA VAL A 376 -30.14 11.35 -21.36
C VAL A 376 -29.28 12.58 -21.08
N HIS A 377 -28.44 12.47 -20.07
CA HIS A 377 -27.55 13.54 -19.65
C HIS A 377 -26.61 13.98 -20.79
N ASN A 378 -26.45 15.29 -21.01
CA ASN A 378 -25.65 15.83 -22.10
C ASN A 378 -24.20 15.32 -22.12
N GLN A 379 -23.64 15.05 -20.97
CA GLN A 379 -22.30 14.48 -20.85
C GLN A 379 -22.20 13.10 -21.52
N LEU A 380 -23.17 12.21 -21.31
CA LEU A 380 -23.18 10.88 -21.94
C LEU A 380 -23.41 11.01 -23.45
N LYS A 381 -24.31 11.89 -23.89
CA LYS A 381 -24.49 12.16 -25.34
C LYS A 381 -23.20 12.65 -26.00
N SER A 382 -22.45 13.51 -25.33
CA SER A 382 -21.17 13.99 -25.82
C SER A 382 -20.11 12.88 -25.89
N LYS A 383 -20.06 11.99 -24.89
CA LYS A 383 -19.19 10.80 -24.94
C LYS A 383 -19.55 9.89 -26.12
N CYS A 384 -20.84 9.60 -26.33
CA CYS A 384 -21.28 8.79 -27.46
C CYS A 384 -20.93 9.43 -28.82
N LYS A 385 -20.99 10.76 -28.92
CA LYS A 385 -20.55 11.47 -30.14
C LYS A 385 -19.05 11.35 -30.37
N LEU A 386 -18.23 11.40 -29.33
CA LEU A 386 -16.78 11.16 -29.46
C LEU A 386 -16.50 9.74 -29.94
N ASP A 387 -17.20 8.75 -29.40
CA ASP A 387 -17.06 7.36 -29.80
C ASP A 387 -17.52 7.12 -31.25
N LEU A 388 -18.62 7.75 -31.67
CA LEU A 388 -19.04 7.72 -33.08
C LEU A 388 -17.97 8.34 -33.99
N GLY A 389 -17.36 9.45 -33.58
CA GLY A 389 -16.24 10.04 -34.31
C GLY A 389 -15.05 9.07 -34.42
N ASP A 390 -14.72 8.34 -33.35
CA ASP A 390 -13.68 7.30 -33.38
C ASP A 390 -14.06 6.17 -34.36
N ILE A 391 -15.32 5.74 -34.39
CA ILE A 391 -15.80 4.69 -35.30
C ILE A 391 -15.78 5.17 -36.74
N TYR A 392 -16.19 6.40 -37.03
CA TYR A 392 -16.05 6.97 -38.36
C TYR A 392 -14.59 7.10 -38.81
N LEU A 393 -13.67 7.37 -37.91
CA LEU A 393 -12.25 7.35 -38.21
C LEU A 393 -11.75 5.93 -38.51
N LEU A 394 -12.27 4.90 -37.81
CA LEU A 394 -12.02 3.47 -38.12
C LEU A 394 -12.47 3.09 -39.54
N THR A 395 -13.59 3.65 -40.02
CA THR A 395 -14.11 3.39 -41.39
C THR A 395 -13.48 4.27 -42.47
N GLY A 396 -12.63 5.23 -42.07
CA GLY A 396 -11.96 6.16 -42.97
C GLY A 396 -12.75 7.45 -43.25
N GLU A 397 -13.87 7.65 -42.57
CA GLU A 397 -14.76 8.80 -42.72
C GLU A 397 -14.27 9.97 -41.83
N SER A 398 -13.12 10.51 -42.18
CA SER A 398 -12.43 11.53 -41.39
C SER A 398 -13.20 12.84 -41.23
N TRP A 399 -14.10 13.19 -42.16
CA TRP A 399 -14.92 14.39 -42.12
C TRP A 399 -15.99 14.30 -41.02
N GLU A 400 -16.69 13.17 -40.96
CA GLU A 400 -17.70 12.86 -39.94
C GLU A 400 -17.08 12.85 -38.56
N ALA A 401 -15.89 12.26 -38.44
CA ALA A 401 -15.12 12.28 -37.17
C ALA A 401 -14.80 13.72 -36.72
N THR A 402 -14.26 14.55 -37.63
CA THR A 402 -13.94 15.96 -37.36
C THR A 402 -15.19 16.73 -36.94
N LEU A 403 -16.32 16.51 -37.60
CA LEU A 403 -17.58 17.18 -37.28
C LEU A 403 -18.06 16.86 -35.87
N LEU A 404 -18.04 15.57 -35.49
CA LEU A 404 -18.48 15.13 -34.19
C LEU A 404 -17.55 15.62 -33.05
N TYR A 405 -16.23 15.53 -33.24
CA TYR A 405 -15.26 16.04 -32.27
C TYR A 405 -15.43 17.55 -32.08
N SER A 406 -15.58 18.31 -33.18
CA SER A 406 -15.78 19.77 -33.11
C SER A 406 -17.10 20.17 -32.46
N GLN A 407 -18.18 19.42 -32.68
CA GLN A 407 -19.45 19.62 -31.98
C GLN A 407 -19.29 19.45 -30.47
N VAL A 408 -18.59 18.40 -30.03
CA VAL A 408 -18.38 18.12 -28.61
C VAL A 408 -17.45 19.17 -28.00
N GLU A 409 -16.38 19.55 -28.68
CA GLU A 409 -15.46 20.62 -28.24
C GLU A 409 -16.21 21.93 -28.00
N LYS A 410 -17.06 22.33 -28.97
CA LYS A 410 -17.85 23.56 -28.88
C LYS A 410 -18.88 23.52 -27.74
N THR A 411 -19.55 22.37 -27.55
CA THR A 411 -20.61 22.21 -26.57
C THR A 411 -20.07 22.11 -25.14
N ASN A 412 -18.85 21.59 -24.96
CA ASN A 412 -18.23 21.31 -23.67
C ASN A 412 -16.94 22.15 -23.47
N LYS A 413 -16.92 23.38 -23.99
CA LYS A 413 -15.78 24.27 -23.90
C LYS A 413 -15.24 24.36 -22.45
N ASP A 414 -13.92 24.40 -22.33
CA ASP A 414 -13.21 24.55 -21.03
C ASP A 414 -13.53 23.45 -20.01
N SER A 415 -13.98 22.29 -20.45
CA SER A 415 -14.20 21.11 -19.62
C SER A 415 -13.26 19.96 -20.01
N PRO A 416 -13.05 18.95 -19.13
CA PRO A 416 -12.24 17.76 -19.47
C PRO A 416 -12.73 17.07 -20.77
N LEU A 417 -14.04 17.03 -21.00
CA LEU A 417 -14.60 16.41 -22.20
C LEU A 417 -14.36 17.25 -23.47
N GLY A 418 -14.37 18.57 -23.36
CA GLY A 418 -13.98 19.48 -24.44
C GLY A 418 -12.50 19.36 -24.77
N TYR A 419 -11.65 19.22 -23.77
CA TYR A 419 -10.22 18.97 -23.97
C TYR A 419 -9.96 17.59 -24.61
N THR A 420 -10.73 16.56 -24.23
CA THR A 420 -10.67 15.25 -24.90
C THR A 420 -11.04 15.36 -26.38
N ALA A 421 -12.10 16.10 -26.70
CA ALA A 421 -12.53 16.34 -28.08
C ALA A 421 -11.45 17.08 -28.90
N LYS A 422 -10.83 18.10 -28.32
CA LYS A 422 -9.73 18.86 -28.94
C LYS A 422 -8.50 17.95 -29.18
N LEU A 423 -8.16 17.07 -28.23
CA LEU A 423 -7.06 16.11 -28.41
C LEU A 423 -7.34 15.12 -29.54
N LYS A 424 -8.59 14.65 -29.66
CA LYS A 424 -9.00 13.78 -30.78
C LYS A 424 -8.90 14.50 -32.13
N ASN A 425 -9.29 15.78 -32.21
CA ASN A 425 -9.06 16.60 -33.41
C ASN A 425 -7.56 16.78 -33.71
N ALA A 426 -6.74 17.01 -32.69
CA ALA A 426 -5.30 17.10 -32.86
C ALA A 426 -4.70 15.79 -33.41
N LYS A 427 -5.08 14.63 -32.84
CA LYS A 427 -4.66 13.31 -33.31
C LYS A 427 -5.13 13.04 -34.74
N LEU A 428 -6.34 13.45 -35.11
CA LEU A 428 -6.86 13.30 -36.49
C LEU A 428 -6.05 14.16 -37.46
N ASN A 429 -5.72 15.42 -37.15
CA ASN A 429 -4.87 16.27 -37.98
C ASN A 429 -3.45 15.69 -38.10
N TYR A 430 -2.92 15.12 -37.02
CA TYR A 430 -1.66 14.40 -37.05
C TYR A 430 -1.70 13.21 -38.04
N PHE A 431 -2.73 12.36 -37.98
CA PHE A 431 -2.90 11.25 -38.93
C PHE A 431 -3.00 11.68 -40.38
N LYS A 432 -3.54 12.87 -40.66
CA LYS A 432 -3.57 13.48 -41.97
C LYS A 432 -2.25 14.07 -42.45
N GLY A 433 -1.24 14.16 -41.54
CA GLY A 433 0.02 14.84 -41.80
C GLY A 433 -0.08 16.36 -41.74
N GLU A 434 -1.15 16.90 -41.15
CA GLU A 434 -1.39 18.33 -40.95
C GLU A 434 -0.73 18.79 -39.62
N PHE A 435 0.59 18.66 -39.52
CA PHE A 435 1.32 18.78 -38.26
C PHE A 435 1.23 20.15 -37.63
N GLU A 436 1.25 21.24 -38.40
CA GLU A 436 1.12 22.60 -37.85
C GLU A 436 -0.25 22.81 -37.20
N LEU A 437 -1.31 22.29 -37.81
CA LEU A 437 -2.65 22.35 -37.23
C LEU A 437 -2.76 21.46 -36.00
N ALA A 438 -2.19 20.27 -36.01
CA ALA A 438 -2.11 19.40 -34.86
C ALA A 438 -1.38 20.08 -33.69
N LYS A 439 -0.21 20.67 -33.93
CA LYS A 439 0.58 21.41 -32.92
C LYS A 439 -0.20 22.57 -32.31
N SER A 440 -0.92 23.35 -33.12
CA SER A 440 -1.72 24.47 -32.60
C SER A 440 -2.80 24.03 -31.61
N HIS A 441 -3.43 22.87 -31.81
CA HIS A 441 -4.36 22.28 -30.87
C HIS A 441 -3.64 21.74 -29.60
N LEU A 442 -2.49 21.09 -29.78
CA LEU A 442 -1.71 20.49 -28.69
C LEU A 442 -1.12 21.56 -27.75
N ASP A 443 -0.68 22.72 -28.29
CA ASP A 443 -0.13 23.81 -27.49
C ASP A 443 -1.17 24.38 -26.50
N ILE A 444 -2.43 24.42 -26.91
CA ILE A 444 -3.52 24.81 -26.01
C ILE A 444 -3.72 23.72 -24.91
N LEU A 445 -3.62 22.46 -25.30
CA LEU A 445 -3.88 21.32 -24.37
C LEU A 445 -2.77 21.10 -23.35
N LYS A 446 -1.52 21.49 -23.64
CA LYS A 446 -0.41 21.46 -22.67
C LYS A 446 -0.71 22.26 -21.40
N LEU A 447 -1.58 23.26 -21.50
CA LEU A 447 -2.06 24.09 -20.37
C LEU A 447 -3.36 23.57 -19.76
N ALA A 448 -3.86 22.40 -20.18
CA ALA A 448 -5.10 21.83 -19.66
C ALA A 448 -4.99 21.45 -18.19
N THR A 449 -6.13 21.51 -17.48
CA THR A 449 -6.18 21.25 -16.03
C THR A 449 -6.02 19.77 -15.66
N THR A 450 -6.27 18.85 -16.58
CA THR A 450 -6.10 17.41 -16.36
C THR A 450 -4.70 16.97 -16.81
N ARG A 451 -3.93 16.38 -15.87
CA ARG A 451 -2.56 15.91 -16.14
C ARG A 451 -2.49 14.91 -17.29
N GLU A 452 -3.48 14.04 -17.41
CA GLU A 452 -3.53 12.99 -18.42
C GLU A 452 -3.59 13.58 -19.84
N ILE A 453 -4.53 14.48 -20.11
CA ILE A 453 -4.67 15.15 -21.42
C ILE A 453 -3.44 16.03 -21.72
N ALA A 454 -2.90 16.72 -20.74
CA ALA A 454 -1.72 17.55 -20.90
C ALA A 454 -0.48 16.69 -21.25
N ASN A 455 -0.31 15.53 -20.62
CA ASN A 455 0.78 14.61 -20.92
C ASN A 455 0.64 14.00 -22.33
N ASP A 456 -0.57 13.56 -22.70
CA ASP A 456 -0.83 13.05 -24.07
C ASP A 456 -0.54 14.11 -25.14
N ALA A 457 -0.96 15.35 -24.88
CA ALA A 457 -0.70 16.46 -25.78
C ALA A 457 0.80 16.78 -25.88
N LEU A 458 1.51 16.75 -24.75
CA LEU A 458 2.95 16.97 -24.71
C LEU A 458 3.70 15.88 -25.48
N SER A 459 3.36 14.60 -25.23
CA SER A 459 3.99 13.45 -25.89
C SER A 459 3.84 13.51 -27.41
N LEU A 460 2.60 13.75 -27.89
CA LEU A 460 2.37 13.88 -29.34
C LEU A 460 3.08 15.11 -29.94
N SER A 461 3.10 16.22 -29.21
CA SER A 461 3.81 17.42 -29.67
C SER A 461 5.31 17.20 -29.77
N LEU A 462 5.91 16.49 -28.80
CA LEU A 462 7.33 16.14 -28.82
C LEU A 462 7.64 15.16 -29.94
N LEU A 463 6.81 14.13 -30.14
CA LEU A 463 6.96 13.21 -31.27
C LEU A 463 7.01 13.96 -32.61
N ILE A 464 6.07 14.85 -32.85
CA ILE A 464 6.06 15.68 -34.08
C ILE A 464 7.31 16.56 -34.14
N GLN A 465 7.63 17.28 -33.06
CA GLN A 465 8.73 18.24 -33.03
C GLN A 465 10.08 17.56 -33.24
N ASN A 466 10.37 16.48 -32.55
CA ASN A 466 11.66 15.78 -32.62
C ASN A 466 11.91 15.18 -34.00
N ASN A 467 10.86 14.85 -34.72
CA ASN A 467 10.95 14.14 -35.99
C ASN A 467 10.64 15.01 -37.24
N THR A 468 10.38 16.33 -37.06
CA THR A 468 10.15 17.27 -38.16
C THR A 468 11.17 18.40 -38.21
N VAL A 469 11.94 18.66 -37.13
CA VAL A 469 12.86 19.81 -37.07
C VAL A 469 14.04 19.68 -38.05
N PHE A 470 14.50 18.45 -38.28
CA PHE A 470 15.65 18.17 -39.16
C PHE A 470 15.26 17.62 -40.53
N ASP A 471 13.99 17.29 -40.76
CA ASP A 471 13.46 16.82 -42.01
C ASP A 471 12.69 17.94 -42.72
N THR A 472 13.26 18.48 -43.79
CA THR A 472 12.69 19.61 -44.56
C THR A 472 11.41 19.24 -45.32
N SER A 473 11.06 17.94 -45.43
CA SER A 473 9.95 17.45 -46.23
C SER A 473 8.77 16.90 -45.45
N ASP A 474 8.90 16.67 -44.12
CA ASP A 474 7.94 15.99 -43.27
C ASP A 474 7.47 14.62 -43.80
N PHE A 475 8.14 14.10 -44.81
CA PHE A 475 7.67 12.93 -45.56
C PHE A 475 7.71 11.66 -44.71
N VAL A 476 8.81 11.44 -44.01
CA VAL A 476 9.00 10.25 -43.15
C VAL A 476 7.99 10.26 -42.02
N MET A 477 7.79 11.43 -41.41
CA MET A 477 6.82 11.62 -40.33
C MET A 477 5.38 11.42 -40.83
N LYS A 478 5.04 11.84 -42.06
CA LYS A 478 3.73 11.58 -42.66
C LYS A 478 3.50 10.08 -42.93
N GLU A 479 4.53 9.38 -43.40
CA GLU A 479 4.49 7.93 -43.60
C GLU A 479 4.22 7.23 -42.27
N TYR A 480 4.96 7.60 -41.19
CA TYR A 480 4.76 7.07 -39.85
C TYR A 480 3.36 7.39 -39.29
N ALA A 481 2.87 8.62 -39.39
CA ALA A 481 1.54 9.01 -38.94
C ALA A 481 0.42 8.23 -39.68
N SER A 482 0.60 7.94 -40.97
CA SER A 482 -0.33 7.11 -41.72
C SER A 482 -0.36 5.66 -41.23
N ILE A 483 0.78 5.12 -40.77
CA ILE A 483 0.85 3.78 -40.18
C ILE A 483 0.21 3.77 -38.80
N GLU A 484 0.36 4.82 -38.01
CA GLU A 484 -0.36 4.93 -36.73
C GLU A 484 -1.89 5.00 -36.96
N LEU A 485 -2.36 5.61 -38.06
CA LEU A 485 -3.77 5.53 -38.45
C LEU A 485 -4.17 4.10 -38.79
N MET A 486 -3.33 3.33 -39.52
CA MET A 486 -3.61 1.90 -39.76
C MET A 486 -3.73 1.12 -38.43
N LEU A 487 -2.89 1.40 -37.46
CA LEU A 487 -2.99 0.79 -36.11
C LEU A 487 -4.29 1.18 -35.43
N PHE A 488 -4.67 2.46 -35.47
CA PHE A 488 -5.95 2.91 -34.94
C PHE A 488 -7.13 2.19 -35.65
N GLN A 489 -7.02 1.91 -36.93
CA GLN A 489 -7.98 1.14 -37.75
C GLN A 489 -7.89 -0.39 -37.55
N ASN A 490 -7.13 -0.86 -36.55
CA ASN A 490 -6.91 -2.28 -36.25
C ASN A 490 -6.26 -3.11 -37.35
N LYS A 491 -5.58 -2.46 -38.33
CA LYS A 491 -4.87 -3.09 -39.46
C LYS A 491 -3.45 -3.48 -39.06
N LYS A 492 -3.33 -4.30 -37.98
CA LYS A 492 -2.04 -4.59 -37.32
C LYS A 492 -1.01 -5.23 -38.24
N GLN A 493 -1.44 -6.17 -39.11
CA GLN A 493 -0.52 -6.88 -40.01
C GLN A 493 0.01 -5.96 -41.11
N GLU A 494 -0.85 -5.11 -41.66
CA GLU A 494 -0.47 -4.11 -42.66
C GLU A 494 0.51 -3.10 -42.06
N ALA A 495 0.23 -2.62 -40.84
CA ALA A 495 1.10 -1.71 -40.11
C ALA A 495 2.48 -2.32 -39.82
N LEU A 496 2.56 -3.59 -39.38
CA LEU A 496 3.84 -4.28 -39.19
C LEU A 496 4.68 -4.33 -40.46
N THR A 497 4.04 -4.66 -41.61
CA THR A 497 4.72 -4.69 -42.93
C THR A 497 5.22 -3.30 -43.31
N ALA A 498 4.41 -2.27 -43.10
CA ALA A 498 4.78 -0.89 -43.40
C ALA A 498 5.91 -0.38 -42.49
N LEU A 499 5.86 -0.68 -41.19
CA LEU A 499 6.94 -0.33 -40.24
C LEU A 499 8.26 -1.02 -40.59
N ALA A 500 8.22 -2.29 -41.01
CA ALA A 500 9.42 -3.01 -41.46
C ALA A 500 10.02 -2.36 -42.70
N SER A 501 9.17 -1.98 -43.69
CA SER A 501 9.62 -1.24 -44.89
C SER A 501 10.23 0.12 -44.53
N MET A 502 9.69 0.83 -43.52
CA MET A 502 10.28 2.10 -43.05
C MET A 502 11.68 1.90 -42.44
N LEU A 503 11.92 0.84 -41.67
CA LEU A 503 13.25 0.53 -41.11
C LEU A 503 14.29 0.27 -42.22
N GLU A 504 13.90 -0.40 -43.28
CA GLU A 504 14.78 -0.64 -44.44
C GLU A 504 15.09 0.65 -45.21
N LYS A 505 14.09 1.53 -45.36
CA LYS A 505 14.16 2.77 -46.13
C LYS A 505 14.89 3.90 -45.38
N TYR A 506 14.72 3.95 -44.06
CA TYR A 506 15.19 5.04 -43.22
C TYR A 506 15.93 4.53 -41.96
N PRO A 507 17.03 3.74 -42.08
CA PRO A 507 17.66 3.03 -40.96
C PRO A 507 18.30 3.95 -39.92
N ASP A 508 18.60 5.21 -40.27
CA ASP A 508 19.27 6.20 -39.40
C ASP A 508 18.33 7.37 -39.06
N HIS A 509 17.03 7.25 -39.33
CA HIS A 509 16.08 8.30 -38.97
C HIS A 509 15.78 8.28 -37.44
N SER A 510 15.45 9.46 -36.88
CA SER A 510 15.13 9.62 -35.47
C SER A 510 13.92 8.80 -35.00
N LEU A 511 13.05 8.34 -35.91
CA LEU A 511 11.87 7.50 -35.58
C LEU A 511 12.19 6.00 -35.41
N VAL A 512 13.42 5.56 -35.55
CA VAL A 512 13.75 4.11 -35.55
C VAL A 512 13.44 3.44 -34.21
N ASP A 513 13.65 4.11 -33.09
CA ASP A 513 13.31 3.62 -31.76
C ASP A 513 11.79 3.57 -31.55
N GLU A 514 11.03 4.57 -32.00
CA GLU A 514 9.58 4.55 -31.99
C GLU A 514 9.00 3.44 -32.87
N ILE A 515 9.63 3.17 -34.02
CA ILE A 515 9.21 2.07 -34.91
C ILE A 515 9.42 0.72 -34.20
N TYR A 516 10.59 0.49 -33.58
CA TYR A 516 10.83 -0.73 -32.81
C TYR A 516 9.85 -0.87 -31.65
N TRP A 517 9.58 0.20 -30.93
CA TRP A 517 8.60 0.22 -29.84
C TRP A 517 7.19 -0.17 -30.33
N LYS A 518 6.74 0.38 -31.45
CA LYS A 518 5.44 0.03 -32.06
C LYS A 518 5.40 -1.43 -32.49
N MET A 519 6.46 -1.93 -33.13
CA MET A 519 6.54 -3.33 -33.54
C MET A 519 6.53 -4.28 -32.35
N ALA A 520 7.24 -3.95 -31.28
CA ALA A 520 7.19 -4.70 -30.02
C ALA A 520 5.78 -4.74 -29.43
N SER A 521 5.12 -3.58 -29.36
CA SER A 521 3.76 -3.45 -28.82
C SER A 521 2.74 -4.26 -29.61
N ILE A 522 2.81 -4.21 -30.96
CA ILE A 522 1.90 -4.97 -31.82
C ILE A 522 2.11 -6.48 -31.66
N ASN A 523 3.38 -6.93 -31.61
CA ASN A 523 3.68 -8.36 -31.43
C ASN A 523 3.26 -8.87 -30.05
N MET A 524 3.38 -8.06 -29.00
CA MET A 524 2.84 -8.38 -27.67
C MET A 524 1.32 -8.59 -27.73
N GLU A 525 0.58 -7.69 -28.37
CA GLU A 525 -0.88 -7.80 -28.53
C GLU A 525 -1.30 -9.03 -29.37
N LEU A 526 -0.47 -9.45 -30.32
CA LEU A 526 -0.67 -10.65 -31.13
C LEU A 526 -0.24 -11.95 -30.41
N GLY A 527 0.29 -11.85 -29.18
CA GLY A 527 0.81 -12.99 -28.42
C GLY A 527 2.16 -13.52 -28.93
N LYS A 528 2.84 -12.80 -29.81
CA LYS A 528 4.17 -13.14 -30.36
C LYS A 528 5.26 -12.55 -29.46
N PHE A 529 5.39 -13.11 -28.27
CA PHE A 529 6.22 -12.52 -27.20
C PHE A 529 7.71 -12.52 -27.55
N ASP A 530 8.23 -13.56 -28.21
CA ASP A 530 9.62 -13.63 -28.63
C ASP A 530 9.98 -12.53 -29.65
N ASP A 531 9.09 -12.29 -30.62
CA ASP A 531 9.27 -11.19 -31.58
C ASP A 531 9.23 -9.83 -30.88
N ALA A 532 8.32 -9.66 -29.90
CA ALA A 532 8.26 -8.43 -29.11
C ALA A 532 9.56 -8.19 -28.34
N LEU A 533 10.10 -9.22 -27.68
CA LEU A 533 11.37 -9.14 -26.98
C LEU A 533 12.54 -8.78 -27.90
N ASN A 534 12.58 -9.34 -29.10
CA ASN A 534 13.62 -9.02 -30.09
C ASN A 534 13.61 -7.53 -30.46
N TYR A 535 12.45 -6.93 -30.68
CA TYR A 535 12.37 -5.49 -30.97
C TYR A 535 12.73 -4.62 -29.76
N LEU A 536 12.34 -5.01 -28.55
CA LEU A 536 12.77 -4.31 -27.34
C LEU A 536 14.29 -4.37 -27.16
N ASP A 537 14.93 -5.50 -27.50
CA ASP A 537 16.38 -5.64 -27.46
C ASP A 537 17.10 -4.76 -28.48
N GLN A 538 16.48 -4.47 -29.65
CA GLN A 538 17.01 -3.47 -30.58
C GLN A 538 17.05 -2.08 -29.95
N ILE A 539 15.98 -1.68 -29.22
CA ILE A 539 15.96 -0.41 -28.49
C ILE A 539 17.06 -0.39 -27.43
N LEU A 540 17.15 -1.43 -26.61
CA LEU A 540 18.10 -1.51 -25.50
C LEU A 540 19.57 -1.57 -25.95
N THR A 541 19.84 -2.02 -27.17
CA THR A 541 21.18 -2.11 -27.74
C THR A 541 21.61 -0.82 -28.41
N ARG A 542 20.72 -0.13 -29.13
CA ARG A 542 21.04 1.04 -29.96
C ARG A 542 20.61 2.38 -29.33
N PHE A 543 19.56 2.37 -28.51
CA PHE A 543 18.85 3.56 -28.04
C PHE A 543 18.60 3.53 -26.51
N ASP A 544 19.45 2.86 -25.76
CA ASP A 544 19.25 2.59 -24.33
C ASP A 544 19.25 3.86 -23.45
N ARG A 545 19.78 4.97 -23.96
CA ARG A 545 19.81 6.29 -23.30
C ARG A 545 18.74 7.25 -23.77
N ASP A 546 17.98 6.87 -24.79
CA ASP A 546 16.89 7.66 -25.32
C ASP A 546 15.62 7.47 -24.47
N ILE A 547 14.59 8.27 -24.79
CA ILE A 547 13.35 8.34 -23.99
C ILE A 547 12.69 6.97 -23.78
N LEU A 548 12.76 6.06 -24.76
CA LEU A 548 12.14 4.74 -24.73
C LEU A 548 13.00 3.65 -24.06
N GLY A 549 14.21 3.96 -23.59
CA GLY A 549 15.12 2.95 -23.04
C GLY A 549 14.61 2.31 -21.74
N ASP A 550 14.09 3.09 -20.81
CA ASP A 550 13.53 2.60 -19.55
C ASP A 550 12.17 1.92 -19.78
N ASP A 551 11.32 2.46 -20.66
CA ASP A 551 10.06 1.83 -21.09
C ASP A 551 10.31 0.43 -21.68
N ALA A 552 11.27 0.32 -22.59
CA ALA A 552 11.62 -0.94 -23.26
C ALA A 552 12.12 -2.00 -22.26
N MET A 553 13.00 -1.62 -21.35
CA MET A 553 13.53 -2.56 -20.36
C MET A 553 12.47 -2.99 -19.34
N PHE A 554 11.62 -2.07 -18.90
CA PHE A 554 10.51 -2.39 -18.01
C PHE A 554 9.49 -3.32 -18.68
N LEU A 555 9.12 -3.05 -19.94
CA LEU A 555 8.20 -3.89 -20.70
C LEU A 555 8.80 -5.28 -20.97
N LYS A 556 10.10 -5.38 -21.29
CA LYS A 556 10.82 -6.65 -21.40
C LYS A 556 10.69 -7.49 -20.14
N GLY A 557 10.96 -6.90 -18.97
CA GLY A 557 10.79 -7.57 -17.67
C GLY A 557 9.35 -8.05 -17.45
N LYS A 558 8.37 -7.24 -17.82
CA LYS A 558 6.95 -7.56 -17.66
C LYS A 558 6.50 -8.70 -18.57
N ILE A 559 6.89 -8.72 -19.85
CA ILE A 559 6.59 -9.82 -20.78
C ILE A 559 7.21 -11.13 -20.25
N THR A 560 8.46 -11.09 -19.82
CA THR A 560 9.19 -12.25 -19.29
C THR A 560 8.51 -12.81 -18.03
N GLU A 561 8.06 -11.94 -17.11
CA GLU A 561 7.36 -12.33 -15.89
C GLU A 561 5.94 -12.84 -16.18
N GLU A 562 5.12 -11.99 -16.82
CA GLU A 562 3.66 -12.19 -16.89
C GLU A 562 3.24 -13.16 -17.99
N ASN A 563 3.94 -13.19 -19.12
CA ASN A 563 3.57 -13.97 -20.29
C ASN A 563 4.40 -15.25 -20.43
N LEU A 564 5.72 -15.15 -20.37
CA LEU A 564 6.60 -16.31 -20.49
C LEU A 564 6.77 -17.09 -19.19
N LYS A 565 6.43 -16.48 -18.02
CA LYS A 565 6.58 -17.09 -16.67
C LYS A 565 8.02 -17.44 -16.30
N GLU A 566 9.00 -16.77 -16.88
CA GLU A 566 10.42 -16.95 -16.63
C GLU A 566 10.90 -16.08 -15.47
N ASN A 567 10.42 -16.41 -14.27
CA ASN A 567 10.55 -15.59 -13.08
C ASN A 567 12.02 -15.23 -12.72
N SER A 568 12.95 -16.15 -12.91
CA SER A 568 14.38 -15.92 -12.61
C SER A 568 14.99 -14.90 -13.57
N ILE A 569 14.63 -14.96 -14.86
CA ILE A 569 15.12 -14.02 -15.89
C ILE A 569 14.49 -12.64 -15.66
N ALA A 570 13.19 -12.60 -15.40
CA ALA A 570 12.48 -11.36 -15.09
C ALA A 570 13.08 -10.66 -13.86
N GLN A 571 13.46 -11.42 -12.83
CA GLN A 571 14.11 -10.88 -11.64
C GLN A 571 15.43 -10.18 -11.97
N GLU A 572 16.30 -10.78 -12.80
CA GLU A 572 17.56 -10.15 -13.22
C GLU A 572 17.30 -8.90 -14.09
N ILE A 573 16.31 -8.95 -14.99
CA ILE A 573 15.93 -7.76 -15.78
C ILE A 573 15.50 -6.60 -14.87
N TYR A 574 14.65 -6.84 -13.87
CA TYR A 574 14.23 -5.77 -12.95
C TYR A 574 15.39 -5.28 -12.07
N LYS A 575 16.31 -6.14 -11.68
CA LYS A 575 17.52 -5.76 -10.95
C LYS A 575 18.40 -4.84 -11.79
N GLU A 576 18.66 -5.19 -13.04
CA GLU A 576 19.43 -4.38 -13.98
C GLU A 576 18.71 -3.04 -14.26
N PHE A 577 17.39 -3.06 -14.44
CA PHE A 577 16.57 -1.86 -14.60
C PHE A 577 16.78 -0.87 -13.45
N LEU A 578 16.75 -1.34 -12.20
CA LEU A 578 16.92 -0.48 -11.02
C LEU A 578 18.31 0.14 -10.93
N LEU A 579 19.32 -0.49 -11.52
CA LEU A 579 20.69 0.02 -11.59
C LEU A 579 20.86 1.02 -12.74
N LYS A 580 20.26 0.72 -13.90
CA LYS A 580 20.46 1.49 -15.13
C LYS A 580 19.55 2.74 -15.19
N TYR A 581 18.30 2.63 -14.68
CA TYR A 581 17.28 3.69 -14.75
C TYR A 581 16.73 4.10 -13.37
N PRO A 582 17.57 4.58 -12.44
CA PRO A 582 17.13 4.87 -11.07
C PRO A 582 16.12 6.03 -10.97
N GLY A 583 16.08 6.92 -11.99
CA GLY A 583 15.15 8.05 -12.08
C GLY A 583 13.86 7.77 -12.85
N SER A 584 13.66 6.56 -13.38
CA SER A 584 12.47 6.20 -14.14
C SER A 584 11.19 6.23 -13.29
N VAL A 585 10.08 6.55 -13.93
CA VAL A 585 8.74 6.47 -13.32
C VAL A 585 8.37 5.03 -12.91
N PHE A 586 8.97 4.02 -13.54
CA PHE A 586 8.74 2.60 -13.25
C PHE A 586 9.59 2.06 -12.09
N THR A 587 10.51 2.85 -11.52
CA THR A 587 11.45 2.37 -10.47
C THR A 587 10.71 1.78 -9.26
N ALA A 588 9.60 2.37 -8.83
CA ALA A 588 8.82 1.88 -7.70
C ALA A 588 8.19 0.52 -8.00
N GLU A 589 7.60 0.36 -9.19
CA GLU A 589 6.97 -0.90 -9.61
C GLU A 589 8.02 -1.98 -9.89
N ALA A 590 9.12 -1.65 -10.57
CA ALA A 590 10.23 -2.58 -10.82
C ALA A 590 10.84 -3.11 -9.50
N ARG A 591 11.02 -2.23 -8.50
CA ARG A 591 11.49 -2.64 -7.17
C ARG A 591 10.52 -3.58 -6.47
N LYS A 592 9.23 -3.31 -6.58
CA LYS A 592 8.19 -4.17 -6.03
C LYS A 592 8.20 -5.55 -6.69
N ARG A 593 8.25 -5.62 -8.03
CA ARG A 593 8.30 -6.88 -8.81
C ARG A 593 9.58 -7.67 -8.51
N PHE A 594 10.73 -7.00 -8.51
CA PHE A 594 12.01 -7.60 -8.13
C PHE A 594 11.95 -8.28 -6.76
N ARG A 595 11.40 -7.58 -5.75
CA ARG A 595 11.26 -8.13 -4.40
C ARG A 595 10.31 -9.32 -4.34
N MET A 596 9.17 -9.22 -5.04
CA MET A 596 8.20 -10.32 -5.12
C MET A 596 8.82 -11.57 -5.75
N LEU A 597 9.55 -11.42 -6.86
CA LEU A 597 10.22 -12.54 -7.54
C LEU A 597 11.38 -13.11 -6.72
N ARG A 598 12.03 -12.31 -5.89
CA ARG A 598 13.06 -12.76 -4.94
C ARG A 598 12.48 -13.53 -3.74
N GLY A 599 11.18 -13.51 -3.54
CA GLY A 599 10.52 -14.10 -2.38
C GLY A 599 10.42 -13.16 -1.16
N ASP A 600 10.74 -11.88 -1.33
CA ASP A 600 10.55 -10.90 -0.26
C ASP A 600 9.05 -10.64 -0.07
N GLN A 601 8.62 -10.55 1.18
CA GLN A 601 7.27 -10.08 1.46
C GLN A 601 7.19 -8.58 1.19
N VAL A 602 6.51 -8.21 0.13
CA VAL A 602 6.25 -6.80 -0.24
C VAL A 602 4.88 -6.42 0.30
N PHE A 603 4.88 -5.68 1.41
CA PHE A 603 3.68 -5.08 2.00
C PHE A 603 3.37 -3.72 1.38
#